data_18db019a5f6ec296bbba9111ff22bd9a
#
_entry.id   18db019a5f6ec296bbba9111ff22bd9a
#
_cell.length_a   1.000
_cell.length_b   1.000
_cell.length_c   1.000
_cell.angle_alpha   90.00
_cell.angle_beta   90.00
_cell.angle_gamma   90.00
#
_symmetry.space_group_name_H-M   'P 1'
#
loop_
_entity.id
_entity.type
_entity.pdbx_description
1 polymer ?
#
loop_
_entity_poly.entity_id
_entity_poly.type
_entity_poly.pdbx_seq_one_letter_code
_entity_poly.pdbx_strand_id
1 'polypeptide(L)'
;MISFLKYFFNKKKSHDVTKLLNSGDLFFDIGAHLGDKSKQFLDKNLKAIMVEPLPQCVDQLKLKFKEKTNIEILQKAVGKTTGNMTLEINTKMPTTSTMAKHWKSGRFSNEKWDQKITVEMTTLDHLIKIYGEPNYIKIDVEGFELDVLLGLSKKVGIISFEFTSEFLDQSINCLNHLEKIGYKKYNFSIGERRKFFSEWSNIDDLMRQLKSEIQKDKLLWGDIYCK
;
A
#
# COMPACT_ATOMS: atom_id res chain seq x y z
N MET A 1 -1.15 -48.58 2.93
CA MET A 1 -0.68 -48.01 4.23
C MET A 1 -0.08 -46.63 3.91
N ILE A 2 -0.94 -45.61 3.98
CA ILE A 2 -0.63 -44.24 3.51
C ILE A 2 -0.02 -43.49 4.68
N SER A 3 1.27 -43.13 4.52
CA SER A 3 2.02 -42.35 5.50
C SER A 3 1.53 -40.90 5.45
N PHE A 4 0.78 -40.51 6.47
CA PHE A 4 0.45 -39.12 6.78
C PHE A 4 1.72 -38.43 7.31
N LEU A 5 2.44 -37.74 6.46
CA LEU A 5 3.45 -36.77 6.87
C LEU A 5 2.71 -35.58 7.48
N LYS A 6 2.65 -35.57 8.82
CA LYS A 6 2.24 -34.40 9.63
C LYS A 6 3.21 -33.25 9.32
N TYR A 7 2.75 -32.30 8.52
CA TYR A 7 3.36 -30.99 8.46
C TYR A 7 3.21 -30.37 9.87
N PHE A 8 4.29 -30.42 10.64
CA PHE A 8 4.40 -29.61 11.85
C PHE A 8 4.47 -28.15 11.42
N PHE A 9 3.30 -27.49 11.35
CA PHE A 9 3.23 -26.04 11.38
C PHE A 9 3.74 -25.61 12.75
N ASN A 10 5.00 -25.22 12.79
CA ASN A 10 5.53 -24.43 13.89
C ASN A 10 4.63 -23.18 13.94
N LYS A 11 3.80 -23.05 14.98
CA LYS A 11 3.04 -21.85 15.31
C LYS A 11 4.01 -20.74 15.71
N LYS A 12 4.88 -20.29 14.81
CA LYS A 12 5.52 -18.99 14.95
C LYS A 12 4.40 -17.98 14.95
N LYS A 13 4.30 -17.17 16.00
CA LYS A 13 3.36 -16.06 16.10
C LYS A 13 3.53 -15.20 14.86
N SER A 14 2.67 -15.38 13.86
CA SER A 14 2.67 -14.54 12.66
C SER A 14 2.35 -13.13 13.12
N HIS A 15 3.33 -12.24 13.04
CA HIS A 15 3.16 -10.84 13.35
C HIS A 15 2.67 -10.12 12.10
N ASP A 16 1.87 -9.11 12.26
CA ASP A 16 1.54 -8.14 11.24
C ASP A 16 2.16 -6.77 11.59
N VAL A 17 2.07 -5.82 10.66
CA VAL A 17 2.67 -4.50 10.83
C VAL A 17 2.12 -3.75 12.05
N THR A 18 0.87 -3.99 12.45
CA THR A 18 0.28 -3.29 13.61
C THR A 18 1.02 -3.58 14.91
N LYS A 19 1.69 -4.73 15.01
CA LYS A 19 2.47 -5.11 16.20
C LYS A 19 3.83 -4.43 16.29
N LEU A 20 4.25 -3.78 15.22
CA LEU A 20 5.48 -2.99 15.15
C LEU A 20 5.24 -1.51 15.47
N LEU A 21 3.98 -1.10 15.70
CA LEU A 21 3.57 0.27 15.92
C LEU A 21 3.04 0.45 17.35
N ASN A 22 3.22 1.66 17.90
CA ASN A 22 2.81 2.05 19.23
C ASN A 22 1.67 3.07 19.17
N SER A 23 0.92 3.23 20.27
CA SER A 23 -0.05 4.31 20.41
C SER A 23 0.63 5.67 20.24
N GLY A 24 0.02 6.55 19.46
CA GLY A 24 0.55 7.88 19.15
C GLY A 24 1.48 7.94 17.95
N ASP A 25 1.92 6.79 17.38
CA ASP A 25 2.70 6.75 16.14
C ASP A 25 1.93 7.40 14.98
N LEU A 26 2.67 8.02 14.06
CA LEU A 26 2.13 8.66 12.87
C LEU A 26 2.04 7.64 11.72
N PHE A 27 0.87 7.56 11.12
CA PHE A 27 0.53 6.69 10.01
C PHE A 27 0.07 7.50 8.79
N PHE A 28 0.63 7.20 7.62
CA PHE A 28 0.13 7.74 6.34
C PHE A 28 -0.60 6.62 5.60
N ASP A 29 -1.87 6.86 5.23
CA ASP A 29 -2.67 5.97 4.38
C ASP A 29 -2.84 6.63 3.00
N ILE A 30 -2.05 6.18 2.03
CA ILE A 30 -2.03 6.71 0.67
C ILE A 30 -2.92 5.81 -0.21
N GLY A 31 -4.01 6.37 -0.73
CA GLY A 31 -5.11 5.63 -1.33
C GLY A 31 -6.05 5.08 -0.25
N ALA A 32 -6.53 5.96 0.62
CA ALA A 32 -7.31 5.57 1.80
C ALA A 32 -8.69 4.98 1.46
N HIS A 33 -9.24 5.28 0.28
CA HIS A 33 -10.57 4.87 -0.19
C HIS A 33 -11.64 5.12 0.88
N LEU A 34 -12.31 4.11 1.42
CA LEU A 34 -13.31 4.22 2.48
C LEU A 34 -12.73 4.02 3.90
N GLY A 35 -11.41 3.92 4.04
CA GLY A 35 -10.72 3.82 5.31
C GLY A 35 -10.88 2.49 6.06
N ASP A 36 -11.29 1.41 5.37
CA ASP A 36 -11.50 0.11 6.02
C ASP A 36 -10.17 -0.51 6.48
N LYS A 37 -9.12 -0.32 5.67
CA LYS A 37 -7.78 -0.79 6.03
C LYS A 37 -7.16 0.03 7.16
N SER A 38 -7.53 1.32 7.31
CA SER A 38 -7.03 2.21 8.37
C SER A 38 -7.62 1.94 9.75
N LYS A 39 -8.84 1.38 9.82
CA LYS A 39 -9.56 1.23 11.09
C LYS A 39 -8.72 0.58 12.19
N GLN A 40 -7.99 -0.49 11.87
CA GLN A 40 -7.15 -1.21 12.85
C GLN A 40 -6.03 -0.35 13.47
N PHE A 41 -5.48 0.60 12.69
CA PHE A 41 -4.45 1.52 13.17
C PHE A 41 -5.05 2.58 14.06
N LEU A 42 -6.24 3.07 13.71
CA LEU A 42 -7.00 4.02 14.50
C LEU A 42 -7.49 3.42 15.82
N ASP A 43 -7.85 2.13 15.83
CA ASP A 43 -8.22 1.39 17.06
C ASP A 43 -7.01 1.26 18.02
N LYS A 44 -5.77 1.37 17.52
CA LYS A 44 -4.53 1.47 18.33
C LYS A 44 -4.17 2.90 18.71
N ASN A 45 -5.03 3.87 18.41
CA ASN A 45 -4.80 5.29 18.70
C ASN A 45 -3.57 5.88 17.96
N LEU A 46 -3.29 5.45 16.71
CA LEU A 46 -2.31 6.12 15.86
C LEU A 46 -2.89 7.46 15.38
N LYS A 47 -2.00 8.41 15.09
CA LYS A 47 -2.34 9.61 14.31
C LYS A 47 -2.32 9.24 12.83
N ALA A 48 -3.35 9.62 12.06
CA ALA A 48 -3.44 9.24 10.66
C ALA A 48 -3.54 10.47 9.73
N ILE A 49 -2.74 10.44 8.67
CA ILE A 49 -2.93 11.29 7.48
C ILE A 49 -3.45 10.38 6.37
N MET A 50 -4.71 10.56 6.03
CA MET A 50 -5.42 9.78 5.02
C MET A 50 -5.49 10.60 3.73
N VAL A 51 -4.91 10.08 2.66
CA VAL A 51 -4.86 10.78 1.36
C VAL A 51 -5.66 9.98 0.34
N GLU A 52 -6.68 10.63 -0.23
CA GLU A 52 -7.61 10.01 -1.18
C GLU A 52 -8.01 11.04 -2.25
N PRO A 53 -7.82 10.76 -3.55
CA PRO A 53 -8.13 11.71 -4.60
C PRO A 53 -9.63 11.80 -4.96
N LEU A 54 -10.42 10.74 -4.75
CA LEU A 54 -11.82 10.70 -5.15
C LEU A 54 -12.71 11.49 -4.17
N PRO A 55 -13.41 12.58 -4.63
CA PRO A 55 -14.24 13.42 -3.76
C PRO A 55 -15.28 12.63 -2.96
N GLN A 56 -15.97 11.69 -3.61
CA GLN A 56 -17.00 10.87 -2.96
C GLN A 56 -16.44 9.97 -1.85
N CYS A 57 -15.20 9.47 -2.01
CA CYS A 57 -14.54 8.69 -0.95
C CYS A 57 -14.11 9.59 0.21
N VAL A 58 -13.62 10.79 -0.09
CA VAL A 58 -13.25 11.80 0.92
C VAL A 58 -14.45 12.20 1.77
N ASP A 59 -15.62 12.44 1.15
CA ASP A 59 -16.83 12.78 1.89
C ASP A 59 -17.27 11.64 2.82
N GLN A 60 -17.18 10.39 2.36
CA GLN A 60 -17.48 9.22 3.18
C GLN A 60 -16.45 9.03 4.31
N LEU A 61 -15.15 9.25 4.06
CA LEU A 61 -14.11 9.23 5.09
C LEU A 61 -14.40 10.27 6.19
N LYS A 62 -14.72 11.51 5.80
CA LYS A 62 -15.05 12.59 6.75
C LYS A 62 -16.28 12.23 7.58
N LEU A 63 -17.31 11.65 6.97
CA LEU A 63 -18.51 11.21 7.69
C LEU A 63 -18.19 10.04 8.65
N LYS A 64 -17.46 9.03 8.18
CA LYS A 64 -17.12 7.82 8.94
C LYS A 64 -16.27 8.12 10.17
N PHE A 65 -15.35 9.05 10.05
CA PHE A 65 -14.37 9.37 11.10
C PHE A 65 -14.62 10.73 11.78
N LYS A 66 -15.80 11.32 11.64
CA LYS A 66 -16.14 12.67 12.16
C LYS A 66 -15.85 12.87 13.65
N GLU A 67 -15.92 11.80 14.45
CA GLU A 67 -15.67 11.84 15.90
C GLU A 67 -14.18 11.64 16.27
N LYS A 68 -13.32 11.37 15.29
CA LYS A 68 -11.89 11.14 15.51
C LYS A 68 -11.13 12.46 15.38
N THR A 69 -10.34 12.79 16.40
CA THR A 69 -9.52 14.03 16.43
C THR A 69 -8.06 13.81 16.04
N ASN A 70 -7.67 12.55 15.85
CA ASN A 70 -6.31 12.14 15.49
C ASN A 70 -6.16 11.80 14.01
N ILE A 71 -7.02 12.33 13.15
CA ILE A 71 -7.05 12.07 11.72
C ILE A 71 -7.06 13.40 10.95
N GLU A 72 -6.26 13.46 9.88
CA GLU A 72 -6.35 14.45 8.82
C GLU A 72 -6.70 13.75 7.51
N ILE A 73 -7.67 14.28 6.75
CA ILE A 73 -8.12 13.72 5.47
C ILE A 73 -7.85 14.73 4.37
N LEU A 74 -7.04 14.33 3.40
CA LEU A 74 -6.59 15.17 2.28
C LEU A 74 -7.18 14.66 0.97
N GLN A 75 -7.90 15.55 0.26
CA GLN A 75 -8.37 15.26 -1.10
C GLN A 75 -7.25 15.53 -2.10
N LYS A 76 -6.30 14.63 -2.22
CA LYS A 76 -5.15 14.72 -3.12
C LYS A 76 -4.75 13.35 -3.64
N ALA A 77 -4.03 13.34 -4.75
CA ALA A 77 -3.21 12.20 -5.14
C ALA A 77 -1.79 12.36 -4.56
N VAL A 78 -1.03 11.26 -4.51
CA VAL A 78 0.39 11.30 -4.19
C VAL A 78 1.17 10.73 -5.37
N GLY A 79 2.31 11.37 -5.70
CA GLY A 79 3.18 10.93 -6.79
C GLY A 79 4.57 11.53 -6.66
N LYS A 80 5.35 11.46 -7.73
CA LYS A 80 6.77 11.90 -7.74
C LYS A 80 6.97 13.40 -7.74
N THR A 81 5.94 14.17 -8.14
CA THR A 81 5.99 15.64 -8.23
C THR A 81 4.68 16.24 -7.73
N THR A 82 4.71 17.49 -7.32
CA THR A 82 3.50 18.29 -7.07
C THR A 82 2.90 18.79 -8.39
N GLY A 83 1.59 19.06 -8.41
CA GLY A 83 0.89 19.60 -9.57
C GLY A 83 -0.52 19.02 -9.73
N ASN A 84 -0.98 18.92 -10.96
CA ASN A 84 -2.27 18.32 -11.29
C ASN A 84 -2.07 17.09 -12.17
N MET A 85 -2.91 16.09 -11.97
CA MET A 85 -2.89 14.86 -12.76
C MET A 85 -4.30 14.39 -13.07
N THR A 86 -4.47 13.65 -14.17
CA THR A 86 -5.74 13.02 -14.52
C THR A 86 -5.87 11.68 -13.83
N LEU A 87 -6.91 11.52 -13.02
CA LEU A 87 -7.36 10.24 -12.47
C LEU A 87 -8.45 9.69 -13.38
N GLU A 88 -8.29 8.46 -13.81
CA GLU A 88 -9.31 7.73 -14.58
C GLU A 88 -10.12 6.86 -13.64
N ILE A 89 -11.44 7.04 -13.68
CA ILE A 89 -12.40 6.46 -12.75
C ILE A 89 -13.14 5.34 -13.44
N ASN A 90 -13.18 4.18 -12.79
CA ASN A 90 -14.13 3.12 -13.09
C ASN A 90 -15.37 3.32 -12.20
N THR A 91 -16.46 3.84 -12.75
CA THR A 91 -17.67 4.15 -11.95
C THR A 91 -18.36 2.91 -11.41
N LYS A 92 -18.15 1.74 -12.03
CA LYS A 92 -18.70 0.45 -11.58
C LYS A 92 -17.85 -0.21 -10.49
N MET A 93 -16.54 0.01 -10.52
CA MET A 93 -15.57 -0.50 -9.54
C MET A 93 -14.61 0.63 -9.11
N PRO A 94 -15.06 1.60 -8.29
CA PRO A 94 -14.25 2.77 -7.93
C PRO A 94 -12.90 2.44 -7.30
N THR A 95 -12.79 1.27 -6.65
CA THR A 95 -11.54 0.74 -6.09
C THR A 95 -10.45 0.49 -7.14
N THR A 96 -10.79 0.34 -8.42
CA THR A 96 -9.83 0.14 -9.51
C THR A 96 -9.51 1.43 -10.27
N SER A 97 -9.96 2.58 -9.77
CA SER A 97 -9.65 3.90 -10.36
C SER A 97 -8.16 4.16 -10.27
N THR A 98 -7.54 4.63 -11.37
CA THR A 98 -6.08 4.65 -11.45
C THR A 98 -5.54 5.84 -12.24
N MET A 99 -4.31 6.21 -11.96
CA MET A 99 -3.48 7.10 -12.78
C MET A 99 -2.49 6.31 -13.65
N ALA A 100 -2.38 5.00 -13.46
CA ALA A 100 -1.42 4.13 -14.13
C ALA A 100 -2.00 3.47 -15.38
N LYS A 101 -1.39 3.72 -16.54
CA LYS A 101 -1.88 3.15 -17.81
C LYS A 101 -1.80 1.62 -17.86
N HIS A 102 -0.73 1.04 -17.30
CA HIS A 102 -0.52 -0.42 -17.31
C HIS A 102 -1.55 -1.16 -16.46
N TRP A 103 -2.12 -0.52 -15.41
CA TRP A 103 -3.16 -1.12 -14.57
C TRP A 103 -4.40 -1.56 -15.34
N LYS A 104 -4.64 -0.93 -16.49
CA LYS A 104 -5.76 -1.25 -17.39
C LYS A 104 -5.52 -2.47 -18.28
N SER A 105 -4.52 -3.25 -18.01
CA SER A 105 -4.21 -4.51 -18.67
C SER A 105 -4.33 -5.69 -17.71
N GLY A 106 -3.95 -6.90 -18.12
CA GLY A 106 -4.02 -8.08 -17.27
C GLY A 106 -5.46 -8.39 -16.84
N ARG A 107 -5.65 -8.63 -15.53
CA ARG A 107 -6.98 -8.99 -14.96
C ARG A 107 -8.04 -7.91 -15.12
N PHE A 108 -7.65 -6.65 -15.29
CA PHE A 108 -8.56 -5.51 -15.46
C PHE A 108 -8.79 -5.12 -16.93
N SER A 109 -8.28 -5.87 -17.91
CA SER A 109 -8.38 -5.53 -19.33
C SER A 109 -9.81 -5.36 -19.86
N ASN A 110 -10.79 -5.98 -19.22
CA ASN A 110 -12.22 -5.88 -19.55
C ASN A 110 -12.96 -4.77 -18.80
N GLU A 111 -12.30 -4.11 -17.86
CA GLU A 111 -12.89 -3.00 -17.10
C GLU A 111 -12.94 -1.72 -17.93
N LYS A 112 -13.85 -0.82 -17.54
CA LYS A 112 -14.05 0.46 -18.22
C LYS A 112 -13.78 1.62 -17.27
N TRP A 113 -12.88 2.50 -17.65
CA TRP A 113 -12.65 3.79 -17.00
C TRP A 113 -13.42 4.85 -17.78
N ASP A 114 -14.66 5.08 -17.39
CA ASP A 114 -15.66 5.86 -18.11
C ASP A 114 -15.73 7.33 -17.69
N GLN A 115 -15.00 7.71 -16.65
CA GLN A 115 -14.86 9.10 -16.21
C GLN A 115 -13.40 9.49 -16.00
N LYS A 116 -13.13 10.80 -16.07
CA LYS A 116 -11.83 11.40 -15.80
C LYS A 116 -12.04 12.66 -14.96
N ILE A 117 -11.20 12.81 -13.93
CA ILE A 117 -11.15 14.05 -13.16
C ILE A 117 -9.71 14.53 -13.07
N THR A 118 -9.55 15.85 -12.92
CA THR A 118 -8.25 16.42 -12.55
C THR A 118 -8.15 16.46 -11.04
N VAL A 119 -7.06 15.92 -10.50
CA VAL A 119 -6.79 15.89 -9.06
C VAL A 119 -5.47 16.61 -8.76
N GLU A 120 -5.43 17.32 -7.64
CA GLU A 120 -4.19 17.91 -7.14
C GLU A 120 -3.27 16.78 -6.62
N MET A 121 -2.00 16.83 -6.99
CA MET A 121 -1.00 15.85 -6.60
C MET A 121 0.07 16.48 -5.71
N THR A 122 0.45 15.74 -4.66
CA THR A 122 1.54 16.05 -3.75
C THR A 122 2.58 14.94 -3.73
N THR A 123 3.65 15.08 -2.94
CA THR A 123 4.69 14.05 -2.77
C THR A 123 4.74 13.57 -1.33
N LEU A 124 5.32 12.38 -1.10
CA LEU A 124 5.57 11.89 0.27
C LEU A 124 6.49 12.86 1.03
N ASP A 125 7.54 13.36 0.40
CA ASP A 125 8.44 14.33 1.02
C ASP A 125 7.72 15.62 1.46
N HIS A 126 6.75 16.09 0.66
CA HIS A 126 5.97 17.26 1.03
C HIS A 126 5.03 16.98 2.22
N LEU A 127 4.37 15.82 2.23
CA LEU A 127 3.55 15.40 3.38
C LEU A 127 4.39 15.27 4.65
N ILE A 128 5.58 14.68 4.56
CA ILE A 128 6.50 14.54 5.69
C ILE A 128 6.94 15.91 6.22
N LYS A 129 7.18 16.86 5.34
CA LYS A 129 7.54 18.24 5.72
C LYS A 129 6.43 18.93 6.53
N ILE A 130 5.16 18.66 6.23
CA ILE A 130 4.00 19.29 6.87
C ILE A 130 3.62 18.58 8.17
N TYR A 131 3.53 17.24 8.13
CA TYR A 131 2.91 16.43 9.18
C TYR A 131 3.92 15.71 10.07
N GLY A 132 5.20 15.73 9.71
CA GLY A 132 6.27 14.98 10.39
C GLY A 132 6.56 13.62 9.77
N GLU A 133 7.60 12.98 10.27
CA GLU A 133 8.08 11.69 9.77
C GLU A 133 7.18 10.54 10.25
N PRO A 134 6.56 9.76 9.34
CA PRO A 134 5.66 8.69 9.74
C PRO A 134 6.42 7.46 10.23
N ASN A 135 5.84 6.76 11.19
CA ASN A 135 6.28 5.44 11.63
C ASN A 135 5.87 4.34 10.64
N TYR A 136 4.76 4.59 9.92
CA TYR A 136 4.28 3.68 8.89
C TYR A 136 3.60 4.42 7.75
N ILE A 137 3.90 4.00 6.51
CA ILE A 137 3.20 4.43 5.29
C ILE A 137 2.60 3.20 4.62
N LYS A 138 1.30 3.20 4.40
CA LYS A 138 0.61 2.27 3.51
C LYS A 138 0.37 2.96 2.17
N ILE A 139 0.73 2.28 1.07
CA ILE A 139 0.51 2.76 -0.30
C ILE A 139 -0.33 1.72 -1.03
N ASP A 140 -1.50 2.15 -1.53
CA ASP A 140 -2.45 1.29 -2.22
C ASP A 140 -3.20 2.19 -3.22
N VAL A 141 -2.60 2.38 -4.39
CA VAL A 141 -2.98 3.40 -5.38
C VAL A 141 -3.18 2.83 -6.78
N GLU A 142 -3.52 1.52 -6.82
CA GLU A 142 -3.98 0.84 -8.02
C GLU A 142 -3.01 0.99 -9.21
N GLY A 143 -1.74 0.57 -8.97
CA GLY A 143 -0.69 0.52 -9.98
C GLY A 143 0.19 1.78 -10.06
N PHE A 144 -0.03 2.79 -9.22
CA PHE A 144 0.77 4.02 -9.21
C PHE A 144 1.81 4.07 -8.07
N GLU A 145 2.09 2.93 -7.42
CA GLU A 145 2.96 2.79 -6.24
C GLU A 145 4.37 3.31 -6.50
N LEU A 146 4.94 3.01 -7.68
CA LEU A 146 6.29 3.48 -8.03
C LEU A 146 6.37 5.01 -8.09
N ASP A 147 5.38 5.66 -8.70
CA ASP A 147 5.37 7.13 -8.77
C ASP A 147 5.20 7.76 -7.38
N VAL A 148 4.40 7.14 -6.49
CA VAL A 148 4.30 7.56 -5.08
C VAL A 148 5.66 7.45 -4.39
N LEU A 149 6.34 6.30 -4.52
CA LEU A 149 7.62 6.04 -3.89
C LEU A 149 8.75 6.92 -4.43
N LEU A 150 8.72 7.26 -5.73
CA LEU A 150 9.67 8.22 -6.31
C LEU A 150 9.53 9.64 -5.75
N GLY A 151 8.42 9.95 -5.07
CA GLY A 151 8.21 11.18 -4.30
C GLY A 151 8.78 11.13 -2.87
N LEU A 152 9.54 10.09 -2.52
CA LEU A 152 10.22 9.91 -1.23
C LEU A 152 11.73 9.87 -1.46
N SER A 153 12.46 10.83 -0.88
CA SER A 153 13.91 10.98 -1.09
C SER A 153 14.77 10.31 -0.01
N LYS A 154 14.22 9.96 1.15
CA LYS A 154 14.94 9.35 2.27
C LYS A 154 14.13 8.25 2.93
N LYS A 155 14.83 7.32 3.57
CA LYS A 155 14.20 6.30 4.41
C LYS A 155 13.46 6.98 5.56
N VAL A 156 12.24 6.50 5.83
CA VAL A 156 11.43 6.82 7.01
C VAL A 156 11.05 5.53 7.74
N GLY A 157 9.99 5.48 8.49
CA GLY A 157 9.51 4.28 9.17
C GLY A 157 9.31 3.06 8.27
N ILE A 158 8.33 2.24 8.56
CA ILE A 158 7.97 1.08 7.74
C ILE A 158 7.14 1.56 6.55
N ILE A 159 7.34 0.98 5.37
CA ILE A 159 6.48 1.19 4.21
C ILE A 159 5.85 -0.14 3.80
N SER A 160 4.58 -0.12 3.43
CA SER A 160 3.99 -1.17 2.60
C SER A 160 3.41 -0.61 1.32
N PHE A 161 3.45 -1.42 0.27
CA PHE A 161 2.81 -1.11 -1.01
C PHE A 161 2.21 -2.38 -1.61
N GLU A 162 1.10 -2.21 -2.34
CA GLU A 162 0.44 -3.34 -3.01
C GLU A 162 1.30 -3.89 -4.14
N PHE A 163 1.25 -5.22 -4.33
CA PHE A 163 1.78 -5.91 -5.50
C PHE A 163 0.72 -6.81 -6.12
N THR A 164 0.79 -6.95 -7.43
CA THR A 164 0.08 -8.00 -8.18
C THR A 164 1.07 -8.75 -9.05
N SER A 165 0.86 -10.04 -9.22
CA SER A 165 1.78 -10.92 -9.97
C SER A 165 1.97 -10.50 -11.42
N GLU A 166 0.92 -9.90 -12.04
CA GLU A 166 0.98 -9.45 -13.44
C GLU A 166 1.89 -8.23 -13.62
N PHE A 167 2.08 -7.44 -12.57
CA PHE A 167 2.91 -6.23 -12.62
C PHE A 167 4.13 -6.33 -11.69
N LEU A 168 4.67 -7.54 -11.55
CA LEU A 168 5.82 -7.82 -10.67
C LEU A 168 7.03 -6.93 -10.98
N ASP A 169 7.24 -6.57 -12.25
CA ASP A 169 8.32 -5.66 -12.65
C ASP A 169 8.17 -4.27 -12.04
N GLN A 170 6.94 -3.78 -11.86
CA GLN A 170 6.69 -2.53 -11.14
C GLN A 170 7.06 -2.66 -9.66
N SER A 171 6.72 -3.79 -9.05
CA SER A 171 7.10 -4.06 -7.65
C SER A 171 8.62 -4.16 -7.48
N ILE A 172 9.33 -4.73 -8.44
CA ILE A 172 10.82 -4.76 -8.47
C ILE A 172 11.37 -3.33 -8.54
N ASN A 173 10.80 -2.47 -9.37
CA ASN A 173 11.23 -1.07 -9.45
C ASN A 173 11.00 -0.31 -8.14
N CYS A 174 9.87 -0.57 -7.46
CA CYS A 174 9.59 -0.04 -6.12
C CYS A 174 10.66 -0.49 -5.11
N LEU A 175 10.98 -1.79 -5.09
CA LEU A 175 11.99 -2.36 -4.20
C LEU A 175 13.38 -1.77 -4.46
N ASN A 176 13.78 -1.63 -5.73
CA ASN A 176 15.06 -1.03 -6.11
C ASN A 176 15.19 0.41 -5.64
N HIS A 177 14.10 1.21 -5.77
CA HIS A 177 14.09 2.57 -5.25
C HIS A 177 14.22 2.59 -3.73
N LEU A 178 13.44 1.77 -3.02
CA LEU A 178 13.48 1.69 -1.55
C LEU A 178 14.84 1.21 -1.04
N GLU A 179 15.46 0.24 -1.70
CA GLU A 179 16.81 -0.20 -1.35
C GLU A 179 17.84 0.92 -1.50
N LYS A 180 17.75 1.70 -2.59
CA LYS A 180 18.63 2.86 -2.86
C LYS A 180 18.54 3.92 -1.77
N ILE A 181 17.35 4.17 -1.21
CA ILE A 181 17.15 5.15 -0.13
C ILE A 181 17.35 4.55 1.28
N GLY A 182 17.78 3.28 1.39
CA GLY A 182 18.29 2.71 2.64
C GLY A 182 17.45 1.64 3.32
N TYR A 183 16.36 1.16 2.70
CA TYR A 183 15.62 0.00 3.21
C TYR A 183 16.44 -1.27 3.00
N LYS A 184 16.45 -2.19 3.99
CA LYS A 184 17.30 -3.39 3.97
C LYS A 184 16.59 -4.66 4.41
N LYS A 185 15.39 -4.57 4.94
CA LYS A 185 14.60 -5.70 5.43
C LYS A 185 13.22 -5.68 4.80
N TYR A 186 12.83 -6.83 4.27
CA TYR A 186 11.64 -6.99 3.45
C TYR A 186 10.80 -8.18 3.92
N ASN A 187 9.49 -8.07 3.74
CA ASN A 187 8.52 -9.13 3.96
C ASN A 187 7.34 -8.93 3.02
N PHE A 188 6.41 -9.85 2.95
CA PHE A 188 5.15 -9.67 2.23
C PHE A 188 3.99 -10.38 2.94
N SER A 189 2.78 -10.02 2.57
CA SER A 189 1.56 -10.73 2.91
C SER A 189 0.80 -11.11 1.64
N ILE A 190 -0.09 -12.08 1.73
CA ILE A 190 -0.90 -12.54 0.59
C ILE A 190 -2.35 -12.14 0.82
N GLY A 191 -2.94 -11.45 -0.15
CA GLY A 191 -4.31 -10.95 -0.13
C GLY A 191 -4.54 -10.07 1.11
N GLU A 192 -5.77 -10.08 1.63
CA GLU A 192 -6.17 -9.28 2.79
C GLU A 192 -5.62 -9.79 4.14
N ARG A 193 -4.83 -10.86 4.16
CA ARG A 193 -4.43 -11.53 5.42
C ARG A 193 -3.53 -10.69 6.31
N ARG A 194 -2.82 -9.70 5.82
CA ARG A 194 -1.92 -8.76 6.54
C ARG A 194 -0.88 -9.41 7.47
N LYS A 195 -0.77 -10.73 7.45
CA LYS A 195 0.22 -11.49 8.22
C LYS A 195 1.48 -11.63 7.41
N PHE A 196 2.59 -11.29 8.01
CA PHE A 196 3.89 -11.51 7.38
C PHE A 196 4.04 -12.96 6.97
N PHE A 197 4.49 -13.17 5.74
CA PHE A 197 4.63 -14.48 5.13
C PHE A 197 5.73 -15.31 5.82
N SER A 198 6.83 -14.64 6.17
CA SER A 198 8.00 -15.27 6.78
C SER A 198 8.68 -14.34 7.80
N GLU A 199 9.89 -14.62 8.18
CA GLU A 199 10.76 -13.67 8.87
C GLU A 199 11.24 -12.59 7.90
N TRP A 200 11.64 -11.43 8.45
CA TRP A 200 12.21 -10.33 7.66
C TRP A 200 13.52 -10.75 7.00
N SER A 201 13.61 -10.59 5.68
CA SER A 201 14.73 -11.04 4.87
C SER A 201 15.34 -9.90 4.03
N ASN A 202 16.39 -10.19 3.28
CA ASN A 202 16.90 -9.31 2.23
C ASN A 202 16.02 -9.39 0.98
N ILE A 203 16.31 -8.55 -0.03
CA ILE A 203 15.50 -8.45 -1.26
C ILE A 203 15.55 -9.74 -2.09
N ASP A 204 16.71 -10.43 -2.15
CA ASP A 204 16.87 -11.64 -2.95
C ASP A 204 16.03 -12.80 -2.38
N ASP A 205 16.03 -12.95 -1.06
CA ASP A 205 15.22 -13.96 -0.37
C ASP A 205 13.72 -13.65 -0.49
N LEU A 206 13.32 -12.37 -0.34
CA LEU A 206 11.95 -11.93 -0.60
C LEU A 206 11.52 -12.36 -2.01
N MET A 207 12.30 -11.97 -3.03
CA MET A 207 11.96 -12.23 -4.43
C MET A 207 11.91 -13.71 -4.76
N ARG A 208 12.78 -14.53 -4.14
CA ARG A 208 12.74 -16.00 -4.30
C ARG A 208 11.44 -16.57 -3.74
N GLN A 209 11.04 -16.17 -2.53
CA GLN A 209 9.80 -16.60 -1.90
C GLN A 209 8.58 -16.16 -2.70
N LEU A 210 8.53 -14.88 -3.07
CA LEU A 210 7.41 -14.30 -3.83
C LEU A 210 7.23 -14.99 -5.19
N LYS A 211 8.32 -15.19 -5.95
CA LYS A 211 8.28 -15.93 -7.23
C LYS A 211 7.79 -17.36 -7.06
N SER A 212 8.17 -18.04 -5.98
CA SER A 212 7.68 -19.39 -5.65
C SER A 212 6.17 -19.40 -5.41
N GLU A 213 5.63 -18.40 -4.71
CA GLU A 213 4.17 -18.30 -4.49
C GLU A 213 3.41 -17.94 -5.79
N ILE A 214 3.97 -17.05 -6.63
CA ILE A 214 3.40 -16.71 -7.95
C ILE A 214 3.36 -17.92 -8.89
N GLN A 215 4.29 -18.86 -8.77
CA GLN A 215 4.21 -20.13 -9.55
C GLN A 215 2.98 -20.96 -9.17
N LYS A 216 2.53 -20.90 -7.92
CA LYS A 216 1.36 -21.62 -7.41
C LYS A 216 0.05 -20.89 -7.74
N ASP A 217 0.08 -19.56 -7.72
CA ASP A 217 -1.07 -18.72 -8.04
C ASP A 217 -0.64 -17.56 -8.95
N LYS A 218 -1.06 -17.64 -10.22
CA LYS A 218 -0.72 -16.66 -11.26
C LYS A 218 -1.45 -15.31 -11.10
N LEU A 219 -2.45 -15.26 -10.25
CA LEU A 219 -3.20 -14.04 -9.90
C LEU A 219 -2.92 -13.58 -8.46
N LEU A 220 -1.79 -14.01 -7.90
CA LEU A 220 -1.37 -13.65 -6.56
C LEU A 220 -1.25 -12.13 -6.41
N TRP A 221 -1.72 -11.62 -5.28
CA TRP A 221 -1.61 -10.23 -4.88
C TRP A 221 -1.46 -10.10 -3.37
N GLY A 222 -1.08 -8.93 -2.91
CA GLY A 222 -0.91 -8.64 -1.50
C GLY A 222 -0.07 -7.40 -1.26
N ASP A 223 0.51 -7.27 -0.07
CA ASP A 223 1.37 -6.14 0.30
C ASP A 223 2.82 -6.59 0.46
N ILE A 224 3.77 -5.82 -0.06
CA ILE A 224 5.19 -5.91 0.27
C ILE A 224 5.49 -4.88 1.36
N TYR A 225 6.25 -5.29 2.38
CA TYR A 225 6.66 -4.46 3.52
C TYR A 225 8.17 -4.25 3.51
N CYS A 226 8.62 -3.02 3.80
CA CYS A 226 10.02 -2.60 3.81
C CYS A 226 10.37 -1.85 5.10
N LYS A 227 11.55 -2.15 5.72
CA LYS A 227 12.05 -1.41 6.88
C LYS A 227 13.57 -1.30 6.95
#